data_2193ce7f35122dbabaa207e78f5f6d42
#
_entry.id   2193ce7f35122dbabaa207e78f5f6d42
#
_cell.length_a   1.000
_cell.length_b   1.000
_cell.length_c   1.000
_cell.angle_alpha   90.00
_cell.angle_beta   90.00
_cell.angle_gamma   90.00
#
_symmetry.space_group_name_H-M   'P 1'
#
loop_
_entity.id
_entity.type
_entity.pdbx_description
1 polymer ?
#
loop_
_entity_poly.entity_id
_entity_poly.type
_entity_poly.pdbx_seq_one_letter_code
_entity_poly.pdbx_strand_id
1 'polypeptide(L)'
;MAQVLKPAVRARIETAALRCFADRGYGRTSMAEIAAAAGTAPANVYRYFASKEALFAAVVPADLPARHDRLLDTRVAALAEGRAHGPAAAELLDFWLDQRLAVVVLLDRAEGTPVAGCPDAFVRRLVEHAERSLPAPPSAVHREVLVLVFDNTRRALAHILRTAEDREQARAMIAAFWSYQLPGLDGLMAALRAAARDGSGSSPTAADGVGGAT
;
A
#
# COMPACT_ATOMS: atom_id res chain seq x y z
N MET A 1 -13.75 15.84 -42.25
CA MET A 1 -12.98 16.68 -41.29
C MET A 1 -12.73 15.86 -40.03
N ALA A 2 -11.47 15.63 -39.67
CA ALA A 2 -11.15 14.99 -38.35
C ALA A 2 -11.51 15.97 -37.25
N GLN A 3 -12.44 15.59 -36.39
CA GLN A 3 -12.87 16.42 -35.27
C GLN A 3 -11.75 16.44 -34.22
N VAL A 4 -11.19 17.62 -33.97
CA VAL A 4 -10.12 17.80 -32.96
C VAL A 4 -10.66 17.43 -31.58
N LEU A 5 -10.05 16.43 -30.95
CA LEU A 5 -10.39 16.00 -29.60
C LEU A 5 -10.03 17.13 -28.60
N LYS A 6 -10.99 17.52 -27.75
CA LYS A 6 -10.82 18.63 -26.81
C LYS A 6 -10.05 18.16 -25.55
N PRO A 7 -8.86 18.71 -25.23
CA PRO A 7 -8.07 18.31 -24.05
C PRO A 7 -8.85 18.39 -22.74
N ALA A 8 -9.69 19.42 -22.56
CA ALA A 8 -10.51 19.58 -21.36
C ALA A 8 -11.54 18.45 -21.16
N VAL A 9 -12.09 17.89 -22.25
CA VAL A 9 -13.02 16.74 -22.17
C VAL A 9 -12.25 15.47 -21.78
N ARG A 10 -11.06 15.28 -22.37
CA ARG A 10 -10.17 14.17 -22.02
C ARG A 10 -9.82 14.20 -20.53
N ALA A 11 -9.37 15.32 -20.01
CA ALA A 11 -9.01 15.48 -18.60
C ALA A 11 -10.19 15.19 -17.64
N ARG A 12 -11.42 15.63 -18.01
CA ARG A 12 -12.62 15.30 -17.23
C ARG A 12 -12.91 13.80 -17.20
N ILE A 13 -12.77 13.12 -18.35
CA ILE A 13 -12.96 11.65 -18.43
C ILE A 13 -11.91 10.95 -17.58
N GLU A 14 -10.65 11.34 -17.67
CA GLU A 14 -9.53 10.77 -16.87
C GLU A 14 -9.76 10.97 -15.37
N THR A 15 -10.14 12.17 -14.94
CA THR A 15 -10.48 12.47 -13.54
C THR A 15 -11.66 11.63 -13.05
N ALA A 16 -12.73 11.53 -13.81
CA ALA A 16 -13.90 10.73 -13.47
C ALA A 16 -13.56 9.24 -13.39
N ALA A 17 -12.78 8.72 -14.34
CA ALA A 17 -12.35 7.33 -14.38
C ALA A 17 -11.53 6.97 -13.15
N LEU A 18 -10.50 7.77 -12.84
CA LEU A 18 -9.64 7.52 -11.69
C LEU A 18 -10.44 7.55 -10.37
N ARG A 19 -11.39 8.47 -10.23
CA ARG A 19 -12.30 8.51 -9.08
C ARG A 19 -13.18 7.26 -9.01
N CYS A 20 -13.81 6.84 -10.12
CA CYS A 20 -14.62 5.62 -10.16
C CYS A 20 -13.80 4.37 -9.81
N PHE A 21 -12.57 4.26 -10.32
CA PHE A 21 -11.69 3.14 -9.99
C PHE A 21 -11.28 3.13 -8.51
N ALA A 22 -10.97 4.29 -7.94
CA ALA A 22 -10.61 4.41 -6.52
C ALA A 22 -11.79 4.11 -5.59
N ASP A 23 -13.01 4.50 -5.96
CA ASP A 23 -14.20 4.31 -5.12
C ASP A 23 -14.75 2.89 -5.19
N ARG A 24 -14.90 2.34 -6.40
CA ARG A 24 -15.62 1.08 -6.65
C ARG A 24 -14.72 -0.09 -7.04
N GLY A 25 -13.50 0.19 -7.47
CA GLY A 25 -12.59 -0.77 -8.10
C GLY A 25 -12.80 -0.90 -9.60
N TYR A 26 -11.76 -1.38 -10.29
CA TYR A 26 -11.76 -1.52 -11.75
C TYR A 26 -12.84 -2.46 -12.27
N GLY A 27 -12.99 -3.66 -11.67
CA GLY A 27 -13.95 -4.67 -12.11
C GLY A 27 -15.39 -4.19 -12.08
N ARG A 28 -15.75 -3.40 -11.05
CA ARG A 28 -17.12 -2.89 -10.82
C ARG A 28 -17.41 -1.54 -11.47
N THR A 29 -16.48 -1.01 -12.27
CA THR A 29 -16.64 0.26 -12.97
C THR A 29 -16.84 0.01 -14.46
N SER A 30 -17.91 0.57 -15.05
CA SER A 30 -18.19 0.52 -16.48
C SER A 30 -17.85 1.84 -17.18
N MET A 31 -17.65 1.79 -18.49
CA MET A 31 -17.44 2.98 -19.32
C MET A 31 -18.66 3.93 -19.30
N ALA A 32 -19.87 3.39 -19.14
CA ALA A 32 -21.09 4.19 -19.02
C ALA A 32 -21.14 4.98 -17.71
N GLU A 33 -20.74 4.39 -16.59
CA GLU A 33 -20.64 5.08 -15.30
C GLU A 33 -19.58 6.18 -15.31
N ILE A 34 -18.42 5.91 -15.95
CA ILE A 34 -17.40 6.93 -16.14
C ILE A 34 -17.91 8.08 -17.00
N ALA A 35 -18.65 7.78 -18.06
CA ALA A 35 -19.25 8.81 -18.92
C ALA A 35 -20.25 9.68 -18.14
N ALA A 36 -21.11 9.06 -17.34
CA ALA A 36 -22.06 9.77 -16.48
C ALA A 36 -21.32 10.67 -15.47
N ALA A 37 -20.28 10.15 -14.78
CA ALA A 37 -19.47 10.92 -13.86
C ALA A 37 -18.69 12.06 -14.52
N ALA A 38 -18.28 11.89 -15.79
CA ALA A 38 -17.62 12.93 -16.59
C ALA A 38 -18.58 13.94 -17.22
N GLY A 39 -19.90 13.78 -17.05
CA GLY A 39 -20.91 14.62 -17.67
C GLY A 39 -20.89 14.55 -19.20
N THR A 40 -20.76 13.33 -19.76
CA THR A 40 -20.70 13.11 -21.21
C THR A 40 -21.42 11.82 -21.62
N ALA A 41 -21.67 11.64 -22.92
CA ALA A 41 -22.26 10.40 -23.43
C ALA A 41 -21.20 9.28 -23.50
N PRO A 42 -21.57 7.99 -23.31
CA PRO A 42 -20.65 6.86 -23.44
C PRO A 42 -19.91 6.80 -24.79
N ALA A 43 -20.61 7.06 -25.90
CA ALA A 43 -20.00 7.13 -27.23
C ALA A 43 -18.86 8.17 -27.31
N ASN A 44 -18.96 9.25 -26.54
CA ASN A 44 -17.91 10.26 -26.50
C ASN A 44 -16.68 9.76 -25.73
N VAL A 45 -16.85 8.96 -24.65
CA VAL A 45 -15.71 8.35 -23.93
C VAL A 45 -14.95 7.42 -24.86
N TYR A 46 -15.62 6.57 -25.62
CA TYR A 46 -14.99 5.66 -26.61
C TYR A 46 -14.22 6.38 -27.74
N ARG A 47 -14.52 7.64 -28.01
CA ARG A 47 -13.74 8.45 -28.96
C ARG A 47 -12.36 8.87 -28.42
N TYR A 48 -12.23 8.96 -27.09
CA TYR A 48 -10.96 9.31 -26.41
C TYR A 48 -10.17 8.08 -25.99
N PHE A 49 -10.86 7.01 -25.61
CA PHE A 49 -10.26 5.80 -25.09
C PHE A 49 -10.96 4.58 -25.68
N ALA A 50 -10.23 3.80 -26.47
CA ALA A 50 -10.77 2.65 -27.19
C ALA A 50 -11.35 1.57 -26.28
N SER A 51 -10.88 1.47 -25.03
CA SER A 51 -11.33 0.49 -24.06
C SER A 51 -11.14 1.00 -22.61
N LYS A 52 -11.70 0.28 -21.65
CA LYS A 52 -11.51 0.54 -20.21
C LYS A 52 -10.04 0.36 -19.80
N GLU A 53 -9.36 -0.61 -20.40
CA GLU A 53 -7.93 -0.88 -20.21
C GLU A 53 -7.06 0.30 -20.70
N ALA A 54 -7.36 0.85 -21.88
CA ALA A 54 -6.67 2.02 -22.40
C ALA A 54 -6.88 3.26 -21.51
N LEU A 55 -8.09 3.42 -20.98
CA LEU A 55 -8.40 4.50 -20.03
C LEU A 55 -7.69 4.28 -18.69
N PHE A 56 -7.67 3.04 -18.17
CA PHE A 56 -6.94 2.70 -16.96
C PHE A 56 -5.44 3.02 -17.09
N ALA A 57 -4.80 2.59 -18.18
CA ALA A 57 -3.39 2.86 -18.45
C ALA A 57 -3.07 4.37 -18.59
N ALA A 58 -4.05 5.17 -18.98
CA ALA A 58 -3.88 6.62 -19.05
C ALA A 58 -3.94 7.30 -17.66
N VAL A 59 -4.67 6.73 -16.69
CA VAL A 59 -4.89 7.35 -15.37
C VAL A 59 -4.10 6.71 -14.23
N VAL A 60 -3.60 5.49 -14.44
CA VAL A 60 -2.68 4.80 -13.52
C VAL A 60 -1.37 4.54 -14.26
N PRO A 61 -0.35 5.39 -14.09
CA PRO A 61 0.92 5.28 -14.79
C PRO A 61 1.59 3.92 -14.56
N ALA A 62 2.16 3.34 -15.61
CA ALA A 62 2.79 2.02 -15.57
C ALA A 62 4.01 1.97 -14.61
N ASP A 63 4.67 3.10 -14.38
CA ASP A 63 5.81 3.23 -13.45
C ASP A 63 5.39 3.50 -12.01
N LEU A 64 4.09 3.74 -11.74
CA LEU A 64 3.57 4.06 -10.41
C LEU A 64 3.95 3.00 -9.34
N PRO A 65 3.79 1.68 -9.58
CA PRO A 65 4.20 0.66 -8.61
C PRO A 65 5.69 0.73 -8.28
N ALA A 66 6.54 0.82 -9.31
CA ALA A 66 7.98 0.85 -9.12
C ALA A 66 8.46 2.12 -8.38
N ARG A 67 7.81 3.27 -8.62
CA ARG A 67 8.08 4.50 -7.89
C ARG A 67 7.66 4.40 -6.42
N HIS A 68 6.45 3.89 -6.19
CA HIS A 68 5.93 3.65 -4.86
C HIS A 68 6.86 2.73 -4.06
N ASP A 69 7.27 1.60 -4.65
CA ASP A 69 8.12 0.62 -4.00
C ASP A 69 9.49 1.19 -3.61
N ARG A 70 10.14 1.96 -4.49
CA ARG A 70 11.42 2.62 -4.18
C ARG A 70 11.29 3.59 -3.00
N LEU A 71 10.22 4.41 -2.98
CA LEU A 71 9.99 5.36 -1.89
C LEU A 71 9.68 4.65 -0.58
N LEU A 72 8.90 3.56 -0.64
CA LEU A 72 8.61 2.72 0.52
C LEU A 72 9.88 2.08 1.07
N ASP A 73 10.73 1.49 0.23
CA ASP A 73 12.01 0.90 0.65
C ASP A 73 12.92 1.93 1.32
N THR A 74 13.04 3.13 0.73
CA THR A 74 13.81 4.23 1.33
C THR A 74 13.24 4.63 2.69
N ARG A 75 11.92 4.72 2.80
CA ARG A 75 11.23 5.05 4.05
C ARG A 75 11.46 4.00 5.13
N VAL A 76 11.34 2.72 4.76
CA VAL A 76 11.48 1.59 5.68
C VAL A 76 12.93 1.45 6.15
N ALA A 77 13.91 1.65 5.28
CA ALA A 77 15.32 1.70 5.65
C ALA A 77 15.60 2.84 6.66
N ALA A 78 15.05 4.02 6.44
CA ALA A 78 15.18 5.13 7.38
C ALA A 78 14.56 4.83 8.77
N LEU A 79 13.45 4.09 8.81
CA LEU A 79 12.85 3.63 10.08
C LEU A 79 13.77 2.66 10.83
N ALA A 80 14.41 1.71 10.14
CA ALA A 80 15.36 0.79 10.74
C ALA A 80 16.57 1.48 11.39
N GLU A 81 16.94 2.65 10.86
CA GLU A 81 17.99 3.51 11.39
C GLU A 81 17.51 4.49 12.48
N GLY A 82 16.27 4.31 12.98
CA GLY A 82 15.67 5.16 14.02
C GLY A 82 15.18 6.52 13.51
N ARG A 83 15.16 6.75 12.19
CA ARG A 83 14.69 8.00 11.58
C ARG A 83 13.19 7.95 11.28
N ALA A 84 12.36 8.05 12.31
CA ALA A 84 10.91 8.06 12.18
C ALA A 84 10.38 9.28 11.40
N HIS A 85 11.10 10.38 11.43
CA HIS A 85 10.79 11.62 10.70
C HIS A 85 11.96 12.00 9.79
N GLY A 86 11.70 12.82 8.77
CA GLY A 86 12.75 13.30 7.87
C GLY A 86 12.41 13.18 6.39
N PRO A 87 13.42 13.39 5.50
CA PRO A 87 13.18 13.50 4.05
C PRO A 87 12.46 12.27 3.45
N ALA A 88 12.87 11.05 3.80
CA ALA A 88 12.25 9.82 3.29
C ALA A 88 10.75 9.70 3.64
N ALA A 89 10.36 10.17 4.85
CA ALA A 89 8.95 10.20 5.24
C ALA A 89 8.17 11.27 4.48
N ALA A 90 8.76 12.44 4.30
CA ALA A 90 8.16 13.55 3.57
C ALA A 90 7.97 13.19 2.08
N GLU A 91 8.98 12.62 1.45
CA GLU A 91 8.96 12.26 0.03
C GLU A 91 7.89 11.20 -0.29
N LEU A 92 7.79 10.15 0.53
CA LEU A 92 6.75 9.14 0.37
C LEU A 92 5.35 9.73 0.61
N LEU A 93 5.20 10.59 1.63
CA LEU A 93 3.93 11.25 1.92
C LEU A 93 3.52 12.18 0.78
N ASP A 94 4.42 13.00 0.26
CA ASP A 94 4.13 13.90 -0.85
C ASP A 94 3.76 13.10 -2.11
N PHE A 95 4.45 12.00 -2.40
CA PHE A 95 4.07 11.10 -3.49
C PHE A 95 2.64 10.55 -3.31
N TRP A 96 2.27 10.08 -2.12
CA TRP A 96 0.91 9.61 -1.85
C TRP A 96 -0.14 10.70 -2.03
N LEU A 97 0.16 11.91 -1.59
CA LEU A 97 -0.77 13.05 -1.71
C LEU A 97 -0.91 13.54 -3.17
N ASP A 98 0.18 13.53 -3.94
CA ASP A 98 0.18 13.94 -5.35
C ASP A 98 -0.52 12.92 -6.25
N GLN A 99 -0.35 11.63 -5.96
CA GLN A 99 -0.93 10.51 -6.71
C GLN A 99 -2.12 9.87 -6.00
N ARG A 100 -2.82 10.63 -5.17
CA ARG A 100 -3.76 10.15 -4.15
C ARG A 100 -4.67 9.02 -4.62
N LEU A 101 -5.48 9.23 -5.65
CA LEU A 101 -6.44 8.23 -6.11
C LEU A 101 -5.78 7.06 -6.85
N ALA A 102 -4.68 7.29 -7.55
CA ALA A 102 -3.91 6.21 -8.18
C ALA A 102 -3.26 5.30 -7.12
N VAL A 103 -2.78 5.88 -6.01
CA VAL A 103 -2.26 5.13 -4.86
C VAL A 103 -3.38 4.33 -4.16
N VAL A 104 -4.61 4.87 -4.07
CA VAL A 104 -5.77 4.08 -3.59
C VAL A 104 -6.01 2.85 -4.46
N VAL A 105 -5.95 3.01 -5.79
CA VAL A 105 -6.07 1.86 -6.71
C VAL A 105 -4.94 0.86 -6.46
N LEU A 106 -3.71 1.33 -6.34
CA LEU A 106 -2.53 0.49 -6.09
C LEU A 106 -2.65 -0.32 -4.78
N LEU A 107 -3.10 0.31 -3.71
CA LEU A 107 -3.12 -0.28 -2.38
C LEU A 107 -4.37 -1.12 -2.10
N ASP A 108 -5.55 -0.80 -2.69
CA ASP A 108 -6.82 -1.40 -2.23
C ASP A 108 -7.83 -1.73 -3.36
N ARG A 109 -7.62 -1.24 -4.58
CA ARG A 109 -8.59 -1.39 -5.68
C ARG A 109 -7.97 -2.00 -6.94
N ALA A 110 -6.88 -2.74 -6.77
CA ALA A 110 -6.06 -3.28 -7.86
C ALA A 110 -6.66 -4.52 -8.56
N GLU A 111 -7.66 -5.17 -7.99
CA GLU A 111 -8.25 -6.42 -8.52
C GLU A 111 -8.69 -6.26 -9.98
N GLY A 112 -8.32 -7.24 -10.81
CA GLY A 112 -8.62 -7.25 -12.24
C GLY A 112 -7.81 -6.26 -13.09
N THR A 113 -6.73 -5.68 -12.55
CA THR A 113 -5.85 -4.74 -13.23
C THR A 113 -4.43 -5.30 -13.37
N PRO A 114 -3.58 -4.69 -14.23
CA PRO A 114 -2.16 -5.05 -14.30
C PRO A 114 -1.39 -4.88 -12.98
N VAL A 115 -1.92 -4.14 -12.01
CA VAL A 115 -1.32 -3.89 -10.70
C VAL A 115 -1.96 -4.72 -9.57
N ALA A 116 -2.69 -5.80 -9.91
CA ALA A 116 -3.45 -6.63 -8.96
C ALA A 116 -2.60 -7.22 -7.81
N GLY A 117 -1.30 -7.47 -8.05
CA GLY A 117 -0.38 -7.97 -7.01
C GLY A 117 0.18 -6.93 -6.04
N CYS A 118 -0.08 -5.63 -6.27
CA CYS A 118 0.52 -4.56 -5.46
C CYS A 118 0.06 -4.52 -4.01
N PRO A 119 -1.23 -4.76 -3.66
CA PRO A 119 -1.65 -4.81 -2.26
C PRO A 119 -0.88 -5.85 -1.44
N ASP A 120 -0.74 -7.05 -1.97
CA ASP A 120 0.00 -8.13 -1.31
C ASP A 120 1.51 -7.86 -1.28
N ALA A 121 2.05 -7.27 -2.35
CA ALA A 121 3.45 -6.87 -2.43
C ALA A 121 3.80 -5.82 -1.36
N PHE A 122 2.91 -4.87 -1.09
CA PHE A 122 3.09 -3.88 -0.02
C PHE A 122 3.23 -4.55 1.34
N VAL A 123 2.29 -5.43 1.69
CA VAL A 123 2.30 -6.14 2.98
C VAL A 123 3.54 -7.02 3.11
N ARG A 124 3.81 -7.84 2.10
CA ARG A 124 4.99 -8.72 2.06
C ARG A 124 6.29 -7.95 2.27
N ARG A 125 6.47 -6.82 1.59
CA ARG A 125 7.68 -5.97 1.70
C ARG A 125 7.89 -5.45 3.12
N LEU A 126 6.82 -5.03 3.80
CA LEU A 126 6.89 -4.57 5.19
C LEU A 126 7.18 -5.72 6.16
N VAL A 127 6.56 -6.89 5.96
CA VAL A 127 6.84 -8.10 6.75
C VAL A 127 8.30 -8.50 6.61
N GLU A 128 8.80 -8.65 5.39
CA GLU A 128 10.20 -9.01 5.12
C GLU A 128 11.19 -8.02 5.74
N HIS A 129 10.84 -6.72 5.75
CA HIS A 129 11.67 -5.73 6.40
C HIS A 129 11.66 -5.90 7.93
N ALA A 130 10.49 -6.08 8.53
CA ALA A 130 10.38 -6.34 9.97
C ALA A 130 11.16 -7.60 10.37
N GLU A 131 11.03 -8.69 9.60
CA GLU A 131 11.75 -9.94 9.82
C GLU A 131 13.29 -9.74 9.78
N ARG A 132 13.81 -8.98 8.81
CA ARG A 132 15.25 -8.66 8.72
C ARG A 132 15.79 -7.85 9.90
N SER A 133 14.92 -7.13 10.62
CA SER A 133 15.30 -6.34 11.81
C SER A 133 15.25 -7.15 13.12
N LEU A 134 14.87 -8.43 13.06
CA LEU A 134 14.82 -9.33 14.20
C LEU A 134 16.11 -10.17 14.29
N PRO A 135 16.56 -10.57 15.50
CA PRO A 135 17.74 -11.40 15.69
C PRO A 135 17.57 -12.83 15.20
N ALA A 136 16.33 -13.31 15.08
CA ALA A 136 15.94 -14.61 14.55
C ALA A 136 14.58 -14.52 13.86
N PRO A 137 14.26 -15.44 12.93
CA PRO A 137 12.94 -15.47 12.30
C PRO A 137 11.81 -15.57 13.32
N PRO A 138 10.72 -14.80 13.17
CA PRO A 138 9.58 -14.90 14.08
C PRO A 138 8.87 -16.25 13.92
N SER A 139 8.17 -16.68 14.95
CA SER A 139 7.27 -17.85 14.85
C SER A 139 6.16 -17.58 13.81
N ALA A 140 5.52 -18.66 13.32
CA ALA A 140 4.40 -18.54 12.38
C ALA A 140 3.28 -17.64 12.91
N VAL A 141 2.97 -17.73 14.22
CA VAL A 141 1.98 -16.87 14.87
C VAL A 141 2.39 -15.39 14.84
N HIS A 142 3.63 -15.10 15.17
CA HIS A 142 4.14 -13.73 15.16
C HIS A 142 4.21 -13.15 13.75
N ARG A 143 4.55 -13.99 12.75
CA ARG A 143 4.53 -13.59 11.36
C ARG A 143 3.12 -13.21 10.90
N GLU A 144 2.11 -13.99 11.29
CA GLU A 144 0.70 -13.70 10.97
C GLU A 144 0.26 -12.38 11.59
N VAL A 145 0.67 -12.07 12.82
CA VAL A 145 0.40 -10.78 13.46
C VAL A 145 1.03 -9.62 12.66
N LEU A 146 2.26 -9.77 12.16
CA LEU A 146 2.88 -8.76 11.29
C LEU A 146 2.08 -8.55 10.00
N VAL A 147 1.62 -9.64 9.37
CA VAL A 147 0.76 -9.56 8.17
C VAL A 147 -0.53 -8.78 8.47
N LEU A 148 -1.22 -9.10 9.57
CA LEU A 148 -2.45 -8.41 9.98
C LEU A 148 -2.21 -6.91 10.25
N VAL A 149 -1.14 -6.56 10.95
CA VAL A 149 -0.80 -5.17 11.27
C VAL A 149 -0.51 -4.38 9.99
N PHE A 150 0.26 -4.94 9.06
CA PHE A 150 0.60 -4.24 7.82
C PHE A 150 -0.54 -4.20 6.81
N ASP A 151 -1.41 -5.22 6.77
CA ASP A 151 -2.63 -5.15 5.95
C ASP A 151 -3.61 -4.09 6.48
N ASN A 152 -3.78 -3.99 7.81
CA ASN A 152 -4.55 -2.92 8.42
C ASN A 152 -3.96 -1.53 8.10
N THR A 153 -2.63 -1.40 8.15
CA THR A 153 -1.92 -0.16 7.76
C THR A 153 -2.22 0.22 6.32
N ARG A 154 -2.10 -0.72 5.39
CA ARG A 154 -2.41 -0.55 3.97
C ARG A 154 -3.85 -0.07 3.76
N ARG A 155 -4.81 -0.75 4.38
CA ARG A 155 -6.25 -0.40 4.28
C ARG A 155 -6.54 0.97 4.88
N ALA A 156 -5.95 1.29 6.02
CA ALA A 156 -6.12 2.60 6.65
C ALA A 156 -5.59 3.74 5.75
N LEU A 157 -4.40 3.58 5.18
CA LEU A 157 -3.83 4.54 4.23
C LEU A 157 -4.71 4.72 3.00
N ALA A 158 -5.15 3.61 2.37
CA ALA A 158 -6.05 3.67 1.22
C ALA A 158 -7.38 4.35 1.58
N HIS A 159 -7.94 4.09 2.76
CA HIS A 159 -9.16 4.73 3.24
C HIS A 159 -8.97 6.23 3.41
N ILE A 160 -7.92 6.67 4.11
CA ILE A 160 -7.61 8.09 4.32
C ILE A 160 -7.45 8.81 2.98
N LEU A 161 -6.61 8.27 2.08
CA LEU A 161 -6.36 8.86 0.77
C LEU A 161 -7.62 8.95 -0.09
N ARG A 162 -8.56 8.03 0.06
CA ARG A 162 -9.83 8.03 -0.67
C ARG A 162 -10.82 9.02 -0.12
N THR A 163 -10.96 9.13 1.21
CA THR A 163 -12.06 9.84 1.88
C THR A 163 -11.73 11.28 2.24
N ALA A 164 -10.46 11.65 2.35
CA ALA A 164 -10.07 13.02 2.64
C ALA A 164 -10.60 13.99 1.57
N GLU A 165 -11.12 15.12 1.98
CA GLU A 165 -11.68 16.14 1.10
C GLU A 165 -10.58 16.78 0.23
N ASP A 166 -9.46 17.12 0.85
CA ASP A 166 -8.33 17.76 0.20
C ASP A 166 -6.97 17.20 0.65
N ARG A 167 -5.88 17.81 0.15
CA ARG A 167 -4.50 17.43 0.46
C ARG A 167 -4.13 17.68 1.93
N GLU A 168 -4.60 18.77 2.51
CA GLU A 168 -4.27 19.16 3.88
C GLU A 168 -4.95 18.23 4.87
N GLN A 169 -6.22 17.93 4.68
CA GLN A 169 -6.95 16.96 5.49
C GLN A 169 -6.33 15.56 5.38
N ALA A 170 -5.96 15.11 4.18
CA ALA A 170 -5.28 13.83 4.01
C ALA A 170 -3.95 13.78 4.78
N ARG A 171 -3.15 14.84 4.72
CA ARG A 171 -1.89 14.98 5.47
C ARG A 171 -2.12 14.91 6.98
N ALA A 172 -3.11 15.64 7.48
CA ALA A 172 -3.45 15.66 8.91
C ALA A 172 -3.93 14.28 9.41
N MET A 173 -4.80 13.61 8.64
CA MET A 173 -5.27 12.26 8.97
C MET A 173 -4.14 11.23 8.97
N ILE A 174 -3.24 11.28 7.99
CA ILE A 174 -2.06 10.40 7.93
C ILE A 174 -1.13 10.67 9.13
N ALA A 175 -0.89 11.93 9.49
CA ALA A 175 -0.07 12.27 10.66
C ALA A 175 -0.68 11.73 11.95
N ALA A 176 -1.99 11.91 12.15
CA ALA A 176 -2.72 11.36 13.30
C ALA A 176 -2.68 9.83 13.34
N PHE A 177 -2.85 9.17 12.19
CA PHE A 177 -2.73 7.71 12.08
C PHE A 177 -1.33 7.23 12.48
N TRP A 178 -0.27 7.88 12.00
CA TRP A 178 1.10 7.51 12.34
C TRP A 178 1.46 7.76 13.80
N SER A 179 0.88 8.77 14.45
CA SER A 179 1.10 9.00 15.89
C SER A 179 0.60 7.85 16.76
N TYR A 180 -0.39 7.11 16.30
CA TYR A 180 -0.88 5.87 16.92
C TYR A 180 -0.08 4.64 16.44
N GLN A 181 0.12 4.51 15.13
CA GLN A 181 0.65 3.29 14.52
C GLN A 181 2.12 3.03 14.87
N LEU A 182 2.98 4.07 14.84
CA LEU A 182 4.42 3.90 15.06
C LEU A 182 4.75 3.40 16.48
N PRO A 183 4.24 3.99 17.57
CA PRO A 183 4.48 3.45 18.91
C PRO A 183 3.98 2.01 19.11
N GLY A 184 2.82 1.67 18.51
CA GLY A 184 2.30 0.31 18.52
C GLY A 184 3.21 -0.68 17.81
N LEU A 185 3.74 -0.30 16.65
CA LEU A 185 4.68 -1.12 15.91
C LEU A 185 6.02 -1.28 16.65
N ASP A 186 6.54 -0.21 17.25
CA ASP A 186 7.77 -0.28 18.07
C ASP A 186 7.59 -1.23 19.26
N GLY A 187 6.45 -1.18 19.94
CA GLY A 187 6.09 -2.11 21.03
C GLY A 187 6.03 -3.57 20.56
N LEU A 188 5.37 -3.82 19.42
CA LEU A 188 5.32 -5.15 18.81
C LEU A 188 6.72 -5.66 18.47
N MET A 189 7.55 -4.84 17.80
CA MET A 189 8.91 -5.21 17.43
C MET A 189 9.80 -5.47 18.67
N ALA A 190 9.61 -4.74 19.77
CA ALA A 190 10.30 -4.98 21.03
C ALA A 190 9.91 -6.35 21.63
N ALA A 191 8.61 -6.67 21.65
CA ALA A 191 8.13 -7.98 22.11
C ALA A 191 8.66 -9.14 21.26
N LEU A 192 8.68 -8.99 19.93
CA LEU A 192 9.23 -9.99 19.02
C LEU A 192 10.76 -10.23 19.25
N ARG A 193 11.51 -9.15 19.52
CA ARG A 193 12.94 -9.26 19.86
C ARG A 193 13.16 -9.98 21.19
N ALA A 194 12.30 -9.76 22.20
CA ALA A 194 12.37 -10.47 23.48
C ALA A 194 12.08 -11.97 23.29
N ALA A 195 10.98 -12.31 22.62
CA ALA A 195 10.62 -13.69 22.34
C ALA A 195 11.70 -14.47 21.56
N ALA A 196 12.39 -13.80 20.62
CA ALA A 196 13.50 -14.41 19.87
C ALA A 196 14.71 -14.73 20.75
N ARG A 197 14.98 -13.96 21.82
CA ARG A 197 16.07 -14.22 22.78
C ARG A 197 15.73 -15.38 23.70
N ASP A 198 14.48 -15.44 24.19
CA ASP A 198 14.02 -16.48 25.12
C ASP A 198 13.97 -17.85 24.43
N GLY A 199 13.57 -17.90 23.13
CA GLY A 199 13.55 -19.13 22.32
C GLY A 199 14.93 -19.69 21.99
N SER A 200 16.00 -18.88 22.00
CA SER A 200 17.38 -19.31 21.76
C SER A 200 18.06 -19.88 23.02
N GLY A 201 17.46 -19.70 24.22
CA GLY A 201 18.00 -20.20 25.48
C GLY A 201 17.55 -21.61 25.90
N SER A 202 16.57 -22.19 25.22
CA SER A 202 16.01 -23.52 25.56
C SER A 202 16.50 -24.61 24.61
N SER A 203 17.80 -24.91 24.59
CA SER A 203 18.28 -26.22 24.18
C SER A 203 18.04 -27.19 25.35
N PRO A 204 17.27 -28.26 25.18
CA PRO A 204 17.22 -29.28 26.21
C PRO A 204 18.62 -29.92 26.33
N THR A 205 19.28 -29.67 27.44
CA THR A 205 20.45 -30.45 27.87
C THR A 205 20.02 -31.91 27.90
N ALA A 206 20.52 -32.68 26.94
CA ALA A 206 20.41 -34.12 27.00
C ALA A 206 21.14 -34.58 28.27
N ALA A 207 20.37 -34.93 29.29
CA ALA A 207 20.88 -35.59 30.45
C ALA A 207 21.29 -37.00 30.04
N ASP A 208 22.59 -37.20 29.88
CA ASP A 208 23.23 -38.50 29.91
C ASP A 208 22.88 -39.20 31.24
N GLY A 209 22.04 -40.17 31.14
CA GLY A 209 21.74 -41.12 32.21
C GLY A 209 22.41 -42.45 31.90
N VAL A 210 23.73 -42.48 32.01
CA VAL A 210 24.46 -43.74 32.15
C VAL A 210 24.24 -44.26 33.57
N GLY A 211 23.73 -45.44 33.69
CA GLY A 211 23.64 -46.18 34.95
C GLY A 211 23.59 -47.65 34.64
N GLY A 212 24.73 -48.22 34.45
CA GLY A 212 24.89 -49.64 34.31
C GLY A 212 25.07 -50.35 35.65
N ALA A 213 24.99 -51.64 35.56
CA ALA A 213 25.56 -52.69 36.42
C ALA A 213 24.81 -53.01 37.72
N THR A 214 24.24 -54.10 37.85
CA THR A 214 24.59 -55.45 38.24
C THR A 214 23.36 -56.33 38.34
#